data_069de745cc971257722f8ab60d67f5ef
#
_entry.id   069de745cc971257722f8ab60d67f5ef
#
_cell.length_a   1.000
_cell.length_b   1.000
_cell.length_c   1.000
_cell.angle_alpha   90.00
_cell.angle_beta   90.00
_cell.angle_gamma   90.00
#
_symmetry.space_group_name_H-M   'P 1'
#
loop_
_entity.id
_entity.type
_entity.pdbx_description
1 polymer ?
#
loop_
_entity_poly.entity_id
_entity_poly.type
_entity_poly.pdbx_seq_one_letter_code
_entity_poly.pdbx_strand_id
1 'polypeptide(L)'
;MRLALACLLAGFCLAAQATGPLPAKGTVQVLFTPWDDAEGALLKTIGQGKRSIRVQAFVFTSRNIAKALEEAHRRGVKVEMLADAEQATKNENSLIRRLHDSGIPIRLEVRYASAHNKLMLIDAEDSEPVVVTGSYNFTYSAQARNAENLVILRGNAPLARAYLDNWRRHREEALAYEEVFR
;
A
#
# COMPACT_ATOMS: atom_id res chain seq x y z
N MET A 1 -37.58 -20.58 -43.18
CA MET A 1 -37.91 -19.82 -41.95
C MET A 1 -36.69 -20.00 -41.01
N ARG A 2 -35.78 -19.03 -40.98
CA ARG A 2 -34.55 -19.09 -40.15
C ARG A 2 -34.79 -18.15 -38.95
N LEU A 3 -34.94 -18.72 -37.72
CA LEU A 3 -34.95 -17.94 -36.50
C LEU A 3 -33.49 -17.50 -36.17
N ALA A 4 -33.30 -16.20 -36.13
CA ALA A 4 -32.06 -15.60 -35.61
C ALA A 4 -32.21 -15.44 -34.09
N LEU A 5 -31.42 -16.17 -33.32
CA LEU A 5 -31.33 -16.05 -31.87
C LEU A 5 -30.41 -14.90 -31.54
N ALA A 6 -30.95 -13.76 -31.14
CA ALA A 6 -30.16 -12.61 -30.67
C ALA A 6 -29.79 -12.83 -29.18
N CYS A 7 -28.54 -13.16 -28.91
CA CYS A 7 -28.00 -13.14 -27.55
C CYS A 7 -27.77 -11.70 -27.09
N LEU A 8 -28.64 -11.18 -26.21
CA LEU A 8 -28.39 -9.96 -25.45
C LEU A 8 -27.31 -10.26 -24.39
N LEU A 9 -26.11 -9.79 -24.62
CA LEU A 9 -25.07 -9.66 -23.61
C LEU A 9 -25.42 -8.45 -22.72
N ALA A 10 -26.08 -8.71 -21.59
CA ALA A 10 -26.25 -7.71 -20.54
C ALA A 10 -24.88 -7.51 -19.84
N GLY A 11 -24.17 -6.47 -20.25
CA GLY A 11 -22.98 -6.01 -19.54
C GLY A 11 -23.36 -5.51 -18.14
N PHE A 12 -23.09 -6.31 -17.10
CA PHE A 12 -23.17 -5.86 -15.72
C PHE A 12 -22.03 -4.87 -15.49
N CYS A 13 -22.30 -3.57 -15.63
CA CYS A 13 -21.45 -2.53 -15.04
C CYS A 13 -21.59 -2.66 -13.51
N LEU A 14 -20.64 -3.34 -12.86
CA LEU A 14 -20.46 -3.24 -11.41
C LEU A 14 -20.03 -1.80 -11.09
N ALA A 15 -21.01 -0.94 -10.83
CA ALA A 15 -20.72 0.36 -10.23
C ALA A 15 -20.01 0.11 -8.90
N ALA A 16 -18.78 0.61 -8.77
CA ALA A 16 -18.05 0.57 -7.51
C ALA A 16 -18.87 1.34 -6.47
N GLN A 17 -19.57 0.62 -5.60
CA GLN A 17 -20.33 1.24 -4.51
C GLN A 17 -19.33 1.84 -3.51
N ALA A 18 -19.51 3.12 -3.20
CA ALA A 18 -18.77 3.75 -2.12
C ALA A 18 -19.03 3.00 -0.81
N THR A 19 -17.97 2.71 -0.08
CA THR A 19 -18.07 2.08 1.23
C THR A 19 -18.79 3.05 2.17
N GLY A 20 -19.94 2.65 2.72
CA GLY A 20 -20.62 3.41 3.76
C GLY A 20 -19.79 3.48 5.06
N PRO A 21 -20.31 4.17 6.10
CA PRO A 21 -19.61 4.22 7.39
C PRO A 21 -19.34 2.82 7.92
N LEU A 22 -18.10 2.58 8.37
CA LEU A 22 -17.66 1.31 8.95
C LEU A 22 -17.60 1.44 10.49
N PRO A 23 -17.93 0.37 11.23
CA PRO A 23 -17.81 0.37 12.68
C PRO A 23 -16.37 0.67 13.13
N ALA A 24 -16.20 1.55 14.10
CA ALA A 24 -14.93 1.75 14.79
C ALA A 24 -14.68 0.54 15.73
N LYS A 25 -13.77 -0.34 15.34
CA LYS A 25 -13.36 -1.54 16.10
C LYS A 25 -11.84 -1.58 16.26
N GLY A 26 -11.39 -2.30 17.28
CA GLY A 26 -9.96 -2.46 17.54
C GLY A 26 -9.34 -1.23 18.20
N THR A 27 -8.07 -0.98 17.91
CA THR A 27 -7.32 0.14 18.47
C THR A 27 -6.81 1.09 17.40
N VAL A 28 -6.71 2.37 17.74
CA VAL A 28 -6.17 3.43 16.91
C VAL A 28 -4.99 4.06 17.64
N GLN A 29 -3.84 4.12 16.99
CA GLN A 29 -2.68 4.88 17.42
C GLN A 29 -2.42 5.98 16.39
N VAL A 30 -2.27 7.21 16.87
CA VAL A 30 -1.96 8.38 16.04
C VAL A 30 -0.62 8.93 16.48
N LEU A 31 0.25 9.25 15.51
CA LEU A 31 1.55 9.85 15.75
C LEU A 31 1.69 11.10 14.86
N PHE A 32 2.30 12.13 15.41
CA PHE A 32 2.51 13.42 14.75
C PHE A 32 4.00 13.74 14.69
N THR A 33 4.54 13.88 13.48
CA THR A 33 5.94 14.28 13.33
C THR A 33 6.06 15.80 13.29
N PRO A 34 7.22 16.35 13.70
CA PRO A 34 8.45 15.67 14.08
C PRO A 34 8.52 15.24 15.57
N TRP A 35 7.44 15.40 16.34
CA TRP A 35 7.46 15.20 17.81
C TRP A 35 7.43 13.73 18.24
N ASP A 36 6.68 12.88 17.49
CA ASP A 36 6.56 11.47 17.79
C ASP A 36 7.50 10.62 16.90
N ASP A 37 7.94 9.47 17.42
CA ASP A 37 8.71 8.49 16.66
C ASP A 37 7.78 7.63 15.78
N ALA A 38 7.29 8.23 14.69
CA ALA A 38 6.41 7.56 13.74
C ALA A 38 7.16 6.47 12.95
N GLU A 39 8.44 6.69 12.60
CA GLU A 39 9.25 5.67 11.91
C GLU A 39 9.46 4.46 12.80
N GLY A 40 9.84 4.63 14.06
CA GLY A 40 10.04 3.51 15.00
C GLY A 40 8.77 2.71 15.23
N ALA A 41 7.60 3.38 15.37
CA ALA A 41 6.31 2.70 15.47
C ALA A 41 5.97 1.89 14.22
N LEU A 42 6.26 2.43 13.02
CA LEU A 42 6.08 1.75 11.75
C LEU A 42 7.01 0.54 11.62
N LEU A 43 8.31 0.69 11.94
CA LEU A 43 9.30 -0.40 11.92
C LEU A 43 8.88 -1.56 12.84
N LYS A 44 8.42 -1.24 14.06
CA LYS A 44 7.88 -2.24 14.98
C LYS A 44 6.68 -2.96 14.38
N THR A 45 5.79 -2.23 13.73
CA THR A 45 4.58 -2.80 13.11
C THR A 45 4.93 -3.73 11.93
N ILE A 46 5.88 -3.35 11.06
CA ILE A 46 6.42 -4.19 9.99
C ILE A 46 7.06 -5.47 10.56
N GLY A 47 7.83 -5.34 11.65
CA GLY A 47 8.49 -6.46 12.32
C GLY A 47 7.51 -7.50 12.87
N GLN A 48 6.28 -7.11 13.19
CA GLN A 48 5.22 -7.96 13.70
C GLN A 48 4.41 -8.70 12.61
N GLY A 49 4.54 -8.28 11.34
CA GLY A 49 3.86 -8.93 10.20
C GLY A 49 4.26 -10.40 10.06
N LYS A 50 3.27 -11.28 9.86
CA LYS A 50 3.44 -12.73 9.86
C LYS A 50 3.20 -13.35 8.49
N ARG A 51 2.24 -12.85 7.71
CA ARG A 51 1.79 -13.47 6.47
C ARG A 51 1.96 -12.57 5.26
N SER A 52 1.51 -11.31 5.35
CA SER A 52 1.54 -10.40 4.21
C SER A 52 1.74 -8.96 4.61
N ILE A 53 2.48 -8.21 3.78
CA ILE A 53 2.60 -6.76 3.86
C ILE A 53 2.38 -6.22 2.46
N ARG A 54 1.34 -5.39 2.30
CA ARG A 54 1.04 -4.71 1.03
C ARG A 54 1.24 -3.22 1.22
N VAL A 55 2.10 -2.65 0.42
CA VAL A 55 2.47 -1.24 0.49
C VAL A 55 1.91 -0.49 -0.71
N GLN A 56 1.45 0.73 -0.51
CA GLN A 56 1.18 1.69 -1.57
C GLN A 56 1.87 3.01 -1.21
N ALA A 57 2.84 3.42 -2.01
CA ALA A 57 3.74 4.52 -1.70
C ALA A 57 3.79 5.58 -2.79
N PHE A 58 3.63 6.84 -2.40
CA PHE A 58 3.96 7.96 -3.28
C PHE A 58 5.48 8.17 -3.32
N VAL A 59 6.10 8.66 -2.24
CA VAL A 59 7.57 8.79 -2.13
C VAL A 59 8.11 7.74 -1.17
N PHE A 60 9.15 7.01 -1.59
CA PHE A 60 9.77 5.98 -0.79
C PHE A 60 11.30 6.09 -0.81
N THR A 61 11.88 6.69 0.24
CA THR A 61 13.32 6.96 0.36
C THR A 61 13.91 6.59 1.73
N SER A 62 13.09 6.08 2.70
CA SER A 62 13.60 5.65 4.00
C SER A 62 14.34 4.33 3.88
N ARG A 63 15.64 4.36 4.20
CA ARG A 63 16.50 3.16 4.23
C ARG A 63 16.09 2.19 5.33
N ASN A 64 15.59 2.70 6.47
CA ASN A 64 15.16 1.89 7.59
C ASN A 64 13.89 1.09 7.24
N ILE A 65 12.90 1.77 6.62
CA ILE A 65 11.66 1.11 6.19
C ILE A 65 11.96 0.08 5.08
N ALA A 66 12.83 0.43 4.11
CA ALA A 66 13.27 -0.51 3.09
C ALA A 66 13.88 -1.77 3.71
N LYS A 67 14.84 -1.61 4.63
CA LYS A 67 15.47 -2.71 5.34
C LYS A 67 14.45 -3.58 6.09
N ALA A 68 13.48 -2.97 6.78
CA ALA A 68 12.45 -3.70 7.51
C ALA A 68 11.55 -4.54 6.57
N LEU A 69 11.21 -4.03 5.38
CA LEU A 69 10.46 -4.77 4.37
C LEU A 69 11.29 -5.91 3.78
N GLU A 70 12.57 -5.70 3.47
CA GLU A 70 13.50 -6.74 3.03
C GLU A 70 13.64 -7.84 4.09
N GLU A 71 13.72 -7.48 5.37
CA GLU A 71 13.79 -8.43 6.47
C GLU A 71 12.49 -9.22 6.62
N ALA A 72 11.33 -8.57 6.48
CA ALA A 72 10.04 -9.25 6.47
C ALA A 72 9.95 -10.25 5.31
N HIS A 73 10.38 -9.86 4.10
CA HIS A 73 10.41 -10.72 2.92
C HIS A 73 11.33 -11.94 3.14
N ARG A 74 12.52 -11.75 3.70
CA ARG A 74 13.44 -12.85 4.05
C ARG A 74 12.90 -13.80 5.12
N ARG A 75 12.02 -13.34 6.02
CA ARG A 75 11.29 -14.20 6.96
C ARG A 75 10.17 -15.01 6.32
N GLY A 76 9.91 -14.84 5.02
CA GLY A 76 8.84 -15.53 4.30
C GLY A 76 7.50 -14.79 4.31
N VAL A 77 7.43 -13.55 4.81
CA VAL A 77 6.25 -12.70 4.70
C VAL A 77 6.07 -12.29 3.23
N LYS A 78 4.84 -12.41 2.70
CA LYS A 78 4.52 -12.00 1.33
C LYS A 78 4.46 -10.47 1.26
N VAL A 79 5.58 -9.84 0.88
CA VAL A 79 5.65 -8.39 0.68
C VAL A 79 5.36 -8.07 -0.77
N GLU A 80 4.42 -7.15 -1.04
CA GLU A 80 4.11 -6.60 -2.36
C GLU A 80 4.00 -5.08 -2.28
N MET A 81 4.41 -4.36 -3.33
CA MET A 81 4.38 -2.91 -3.34
C MET A 81 3.77 -2.34 -4.63
N LEU A 82 2.95 -1.32 -4.45
CA LEU A 82 2.56 -0.36 -5.48
C LEU A 82 3.30 0.94 -5.22
N ALA A 83 3.84 1.55 -6.26
CA ALA A 83 4.54 2.83 -6.16
C ALA A 83 4.14 3.75 -7.30
N ASP A 84 4.10 5.07 -7.01
CA ASP A 84 3.94 6.08 -8.03
C ASP A 84 5.08 5.97 -9.07
N ALA A 85 4.72 5.90 -10.35
CA ALA A 85 5.69 5.66 -11.41
C ALA A 85 6.68 6.83 -11.57
N GLU A 86 6.21 8.07 -11.43
CA GLU A 86 7.08 9.24 -11.57
C GLU A 86 8.07 9.33 -10.40
N GLN A 87 7.61 9.14 -9.18
CA GLN A 87 8.49 9.13 -8.01
C GLN A 87 9.46 7.94 -8.00
N ALA A 88 9.03 6.80 -8.53
CA ALA A 88 9.92 5.64 -8.65
C ALA A 88 11.05 5.85 -9.66
N THR A 89 10.76 6.55 -10.79
CA THR A 89 11.68 6.67 -11.93
C THR A 89 12.51 7.95 -11.94
N LYS A 90 11.94 9.09 -11.49
CA LYS A 90 12.58 10.40 -11.56
C LYS A 90 13.21 10.86 -10.25
N ASN A 91 12.84 10.27 -9.11
CA ASN A 91 13.44 10.60 -7.83
C ASN A 91 14.73 9.81 -7.63
N GLU A 92 15.88 10.48 -7.72
CA GLU A 92 17.21 9.87 -7.58
C GLU A 92 17.43 9.17 -6.24
N ASN A 93 16.69 9.55 -5.19
CA ASN A 93 16.77 8.92 -3.87
C ASN A 93 15.78 7.76 -3.70
N SER A 94 15.01 7.41 -4.73
CA SER A 94 14.03 6.33 -4.69
C SER A 94 14.69 5.00 -4.36
N LEU A 95 14.12 4.28 -3.39
CA LEU A 95 14.58 2.93 -3.03
C LEU A 95 13.72 1.82 -3.67
N ILE A 96 12.83 2.17 -4.59
CA ILE A 96 11.95 1.21 -5.28
C ILE A 96 12.78 0.16 -6.03
N ARG A 97 13.83 0.59 -6.77
CA ARG A 97 14.74 -0.34 -7.46
C ARG A 97 15.41 -1.31 -6.48
N ARG A 98 15.92 -0.81 -5.36
CA ARG A 98 16.55 -1.65 -4.32
C ARG A 98 15.60 -2.74 -3.81
N LEU A 99 14.34 -2.39 -3.55
CA LEU A 99 13.33 -3.36 -3.10
C LEU A 99 13.01 -4.39 -4.17
N HIS A 100 12.91 -3.96 -5.45
CA HIS A 100 12.74 -4.87 -6.57
C HIS A 100 13.92 -5.85 -6.67
N ASP A 101 15.15 -5.35 -6.61
CA ASP A 101 16.38 -6.15 -6.71
C ASP A 101 16.51 -7.15 -5.51
N SER A 102 15.84 -6.89 -4.39
CA SER A 102 15.75 -7.81 -3.24
C SER A 102 14.69 -8.92 -3.41
N GLY A 103 13.98 -8.95 -4.55
CA GLY A 103 12.96 -9.96 -4.88
C GLY A 103 11.54 -9.59 -4.44
N ILE A 104 11.29 -8.38 -3.94
CA ILE A 104 9.95 -7.92 -3.59
C ILE A 104 9.20 -7.57 -4.88
N PRO A 105 8.02 -8.19 -5.17
CA PRO A 105 7.18 -7.84 -6.30
C PRO A 105 6.73 -6.38 -6.24
N ILE A 106 7.03 -5.60 -7.29
CA ILE A 106 6.67 -4.19 -7.40
C ILE A 106 5.87 -3.96 -8.67
N ARG A 107 4.81 -3.15 -8.55
CA ARG A 107 4.08 -2.62 -9.70
C ARG A 107 4.03 -1.09 -9.60
N LEU A 108 4.02 -0.43 -10.75
CA LEU A 108 4.07 1.02 -10.86
C LEU A 108 2.73 1.57 -11.33
N GLU A 109 2.24 2.54 -10.61
CA GLU A 109 0.97 3.21 -10.89
C GLU A 109 1.23 4.35 -11.90
N VAL A 110 0.79 4.14 -13.15
CA VAL A 110 1.03 5.04 -14.28
C VAL A 110 -0.22 5.83 -14.72
N ARG A 111 -1.39 5.51 -14.16
CA ARG A 111 -2.68 6.06 -14.63
C ARG A 111 -3.04 7.39 -14.00
N TYR A 112 -2.44 7.73 -12.88
CA TYR A 112 -2.77 8.91 -12.09
C TYR A 112 -1.71 10.00 -12.28
N ALA A 113 -2.13 11.27 -12.24
CA ALA A 113 -1.18 12.39 -12.17
C ALA A 113 -0.26 12.29 -10.93
N SER A 114 -0.78 11.69 -9.85
CA SER A 114 -0.02 11.31 -8.67
C SER A 114 -0.74 10.16 -7.97
N ALA A 115 -0.10 9.02 -7.83
CA ALA A 115 -0.58 7.92 -6.98
C ALA A 115 -0.23 8.23 -5.52
N HIS A 116 -0.95 9.20 -4.92
CA HIS A 116 -0.54 9.91 -3.70
C HIS A 116 -0.83 9.16 -2.38
N ASN A 117 -1.10 7.85 -2.43
CA ASN A 117 -1.36 7.06 -1.23
C ASN A 117 -0.09 6.82 -0.39
N LYS A 118 -0.26 6.77 0.92
CA LYS A 118 0.72 6.33 1.91
C LYS A 118 0.01 5.28 2.76
N LEU A 119 0.08 4.04 2.31
CA LEU A 119 -0.69 2.94 2.87
C LEU A 119 0.21 1.73 3.10
N MET A 120 0.01 1.08 4.23
CA MET A 120 0.55 -0.25 4.46
C MET A 120 -0.53 -1.13 5.10
N LEU A 121 -0.75 -2.29 4.51
CA LEU A 121 -1.67 -3.31 5.01
C LEU A 121 -0.84 -4.50 5.49
N ILE A 122 -0.95 -4.83 6.76
CA ILE A 122 -0.24 -5.95 7.34
C ILE A 122 -1.25 -6.99 7.80
N ASP A 123 -1.08 -8.22 7.32
CA ASP A 123 -1.95 -9.37 7.63
C ASP A 123 -3.44 -9.06 7.44
N ALA A 124 -3.78 -8.31 6.37
CA ALA A 124 -5.11 -7.73 6.14
C ALA A 124 -6.25 -8.76 6.04
N GLU A 125 -5.92 -10.01 5.79
CA GLU A 125 -6.86 -11.14 5.65
C GLU A 125 -6.92 -12.02 6.92
N ASP A 126 -6.19 -11.65 7.97
CA ASP A 126 -6.16 -12.37 9.24
C ASP A 126 -7.16 -11.78 10.26
N SER A 127 -7.20 -12.40 11.44
CA SER A 127 -8.09 -11.99 12.54
C SER A 127 -7.68 -10.64 13.16
N GLU A 128 -6.39 -10.31 13.13
CA GLU A 128 -5.82 -9.08 13.72
C GLU A 128 -5.11 -8.24 12.65
N PRO A 129 -5.86 -7.73 11.66
CA PRO A 129 -5.28 -6.95 10.58
C PRO A 129 -4.78 -5.60 11.06
N VAL A 130 -3.75 -5.07 10.37
CA VAL A 130 -3.26 -3.73 10.61
C VAL A 130 -3.34 -2.89 9.34
N VAL A 131 -3.91 -1.69 9.48
CA VAL A 131 -3.91 -0.65 8.45
C VAL A 131 -3.06 0.50 8.95
N VAL A 132 -2.07 0.90 8.17
CA VAL A 132 -1.27 2.10 8.41
C VAL A 132 -1.56 3.09 7.30
N THR A 133 -1.91 4.32 7.65
CA THR A 133 -2.19 5.39 6.67
C THR A 133 -1.94 6.77 7.28
N GLY A 134 -2.09 7.82 6.49
CA GLY A 134 -1.89 9.21 6.91
C GLY A 134 -1.25 10.06 5.82
N SER A 135 -0.70 11.21 6.19
CA SER A 135 0.06 12.05 5.27
C SER A 135 1.52 11.63 5.15
N TYR A 136 2.03 10.80 6.08
CA TYR A 136 3.41 10.41 6.25
C TYR A 136 3.95 9.63 5.04
N ASN A 137 4.77 10.27 4.20
CA ASN A 137 5.54 9.56 3.17
C ASN A 137 6.64 8.71 3.83
N PHE A 138 7.00 7.60 3.21
CA PHE A 138 8.04 6.70 3.74
C PHE A 138 9.44 7.27 3.48
N THR A 139 9.76 8.40 4.13
CA THR A 139 10.98 9.20 3.92
C THR A 139 11.54 9.71 5.25
N TYR A 140 12.86 9.99 5.28
CA TYR A 140 13.48 10.68 6.41
C TYR A 140 12.86 12.06 6.68
N SER A 141 12.52 12.81 5.62
CA SER A 141 11.94 14.15 5.77
C SER A 141 10.58 14.10 6.47
N ALA A 142 9.78 13.07 6.22
CA ALA A 142 8.49 12.88 6.89
C ALA A 142 8.67 12.69 8.41
N GLN A 143 9.75 12.01 8.84
CA GLN A 143 10.04 11.82 10.27
C GLN A 143 10.63 13.08 10.91
N ALA A 144 11.58 13.73 10.24
CA ALA A 144 12.47 14.67 10.92
C ALA A 144 12.23 16.14 10.58
N ARG A 145 11.49 16.45 9.52
CA ARG A 145 11.42 17.82 8.96
C ARG A 145 10.02 18.31 8.66
N ASN A 146 9.08 17.40 8.37
CA ASN A 146 7.72 17.75 8.00
C ASN A 146 6.77 17.66 9.20
N ALA A 147 5.66 18.39 9.10
CA ALA A 147 4.49 18.17 9.94
C ALA A 147 3.59 17.13 9.26
N GLU A 148 3.61 15.90 9.74
CA GLU A 148 2.84 14.78 9.20
C GLU A 148 2.01 14.09 10.28
N ASN A 149 1.06 13.28 9.86
CA ASN A 149 0.39 12.32 10.73
C ASN A 149 0.56 10.90 10.20
N LEU A 150 0.71 9.94 11.11
CA LEU A 150 0.65 8.52 10.86
C LEU A 150 -0.41 7.91 11.75
N VAL A 151 -1.32 7.13 11.17
CA VAL A 151 -2.39 6.43 11.89
C VAL A 151 -2.17 4.92 11.71
N ILE A 152 -2.16 4.19 12.82
CA ILE A 152 -2.07 2.73 12.85
C ILE A 152 -3.35 2.20 13.48
N LEU A 153 -4.16 1.49 12.68
CA LEU A 153 -5.42 0.89 13.09
C LEU A 153 -5.25 -0.63 13.14
N ARG A 154 -5.59 -1.24 14.29
CA ARG A 154 -5.44 -2.68 14.52
C ARG A 154 -6.77 -3.33 14.85
N GLY A 155 -7.00 -4.56 14.37
CA GLY A 155 -8.16 -5.38 14.73
C GLY A 155 -9.49 -4.95 14.10
N ASN A 156 -9.46 -4.15 13.01
CA ASN A 156 -10.67 -3.75 12.28
C ASN A 156 -10.72 -4.46 10.92
N ALA A 157 -11.24 -5.67 10.88
CA ALA A 157 -11.31 -6.48 9.65
C ALA A 157 -12.17 -5.85 8.53
N PRO A 158 -13.34 -5.24 8.79
CA PRO A 158 -14.09 -4.53 7.75
C PRO A 158 -13.30 -3.40 7.11
N LEU A 159 -12.58 -2.59 7.92
CA LEU A 159 -11.73 -1.52 7.43
C LEU A 159 -10.56 -2.05 6.60
N ALA A 160 -9.86 -3.06 7.11
CA ALA A 160 -8.74 -3.68 6.41
C ALA A 160 -9.17 -4.26 5.06
N ARG A 161 -10.36 -4.88 4.99
CA ARG A 161 -10.93 -5.38 3.74
C ARG A 161 -11.20 -4.26 2.75
N ALA A 162 -11.80 -3.14 3.18
CA ALA A 162 -12.07 -2.00 2.30
C ALA A 162 -10.78 -1.43 1.69
N TYR A 163 -9.72 -1.28 2.49
CA TYR A 163 -8.41 -0.87 2.00
C TYR A 163 -7.76 -1.91 1.08
N LEU A 164 -7.89 -3.21 1.40
CA LEU A 164 -7.35 -4.28 0.58
C LEU A 164 -8.02 -4.35 -0.79
N ASP A 165 -9.33 -4.21 -0.84
CA ASP A 165 -10.09 -4.22 -2.09
C ASP A 165 -9.73 -3.00 -2.96
N ASN A 166 -9.48 -1.83 -2.34
CA ASN A 166 -8.95 -0.68 -3.05
C ASN A 166 -7.52 -0.93 -3.56
N TRP A 167 -6.63 -1.48 -2.72
CA TRP A 167 -5.26 -1.81 -3.11
C TRP A 167 -5.23 -2.80 -4.29
N ARG A 168 -6.12 -3.80 -4.31
CA ARG A 168 -6.26 -4.77 -5.40
C ARG A 168 -6.66 -4.10 -6.71
N ARG A 169 -7.63 -3.17 -6.69
CA ARG A 169 -8.00 -2.38 -7.88
C ARG A 169 -6.81 -1.62 -8.47
N HIS A 170 -6.06 -0.93 -7.62
CA HIS A 170 -4.84 -0.24 -8.04
C HIS A 170 -3.80 -1.22 -8.62
N ARG A 171 -3.64 -2.39 -8.00
CA ARG A 171 -2.71 -3.43 -8.46
C ARG A 171 -3.07 -3.96 -9.85
N GLU A 172 -4.34 -4.13 -10.15
CA GLU A 172 -4.83 -4.59 -11.46
C GLU A 172 -4.54 -3.58 -12.57
N GLU A 173 -4.54 -2.29 -12.25
CA GLU A 173 -4.29 -1.18 -13.18
C GLU A 173 -2.82 -0.82 -13.32
N ALA A 174 -1.98 -1.21 -12.38
CA ALA A 174 -0.56 -0.90 -12.34
C ALA A 174 0.26 -1.83 -13.26
N LEU A 175 1.31 -1.31 -13.86
CA LEU A 175 2.25 -2.06 -14.69
C LEU A 175 3.30 -2.77 -13.83
N ALA A 176 3.82 -3.91 -14.31
CA ALA A 176 4.97 -4.54 -13.66
C ALA A 176 6.21 -3.62 -13.74
N TYR A 177 7.10 -3.74 -12.76
CA TYR A 177 8.32 -2.92 -12.69
C TYR A 177 9.12 -2.98 -14.01
N GLU A 178 9.30 -4.18 -14.57
CA GLU A 178 10.08 -4.44 -15.78
C GLU A 178 9.43 -3.83 -17.04
N GLU A 179 8.13 -3.55 -17.02
CA GLU A 179 7.44 -2.91 -18.15
C GLU A 179 7.74 -1.42 -18.24
N VAL A 180 8.09 -0.79 -17.11
CA VAL A 180 8.36 0.66 -17.02
C VAL A 180 9.86 0.98 -17.12
N PHE A 181 10.71 0.09 -16.62
CA PHE A 181 12.19 0.26 -16.62
C PHE A 181 12.89 -0.52 -17.75
N ARG A 182 12.23 -0.65 -18.88
CA ARG A 182 12.83 -1.21 -20.10
C ARG A 182 13.85 -0.29 -20.75
#